data_ba771571b078c74006db369a433a53b0
#
_entry.id   ba771571b078c74006db369a433a53b0
#
_cell.length_a   1.000
_cell.length_b   1.000
_cell.length_c   1.000
_cell.angle_alpha   90.00
_cell.angle_beta   90.00
_cell.angle_gamma   90.00
#
_symmetry.space_group_name_H-M   'P 1'
#
loop_
_entity.id
_entity.type
_entity.pdbx_description
1 polymer ?
#
loop_
_entity_poly.entity_id
_entity_poly.type
_entity_poly.pdbx_seq_one_letter_code
_entity_poly.pdbx_strand_id
1 'polypeptide(L)'
;MILRGRETDTMPIKIPNNLPATNVLEGENIFVMNAARAYSQDIRPLRILILNLMPIKDVTETQLLRLLGNTPLQVEADFIYTESYIPSHTSRDYLTEFYGTFAEVRHKKYDGFIITGAPIEQLPFERVAYWDEVSEIMQWSRKHAYSTFHICWGAQAGLYYHYNIPKHWMEKKIFGVFEHRLCVQHEPLLRGFDDTFYVPHSRHTETRRADIERVPELTILSEGDAGVYIIANLRRRQF
;
A
#
# COMPACT_ATOMS: atom_id res chain seq x y z
N MET A 1 -38.02 -13.85 22.53
CA MET A 1 -37.38 -12.50 22.56
C MET A 1 -36.10 -12.63 21.75
N ILE A 2 -36.21 -12.34 20.44
CA ILE A 2 -35.11 -12.50 19.49
C ILE A 2 -34.24 -11.24 19.59
N LEU A 3 -33.02 -11.40 20.07
CA LEU A 3 -32.00 -10.33 20.03
C LEU A 3 -31.68 -10.04 18.58
N ARG A 4 -32.20 -8.96 18.03
CA ARG A 4 -31.71 -8.38 16.77
C ARG A 4 -30.24 -8.04 16.96
N GLY A 5 -29.37 -8.69 16.21
CA GLY A 5 -27.96 -8.35 16.14
C GLY A 5 -27.84 -6.87 15.81
N ARG A 6 -26.96 -6.18 16.54
CA ARG A 6 -26.53 -4.84 16.19
C ARG A 6 -25.89 -4.94 14.80
N GLU A 7 -26.53 -4.34 13.80
CA GLU A 7 -25.81 -3.95 12.59
C GLU A 7 -24.64 -3.09 13.05
N THR A 8 -23.44 -3.60 12.90
CA THR A 8 -22.24 -2.79 13.06
C THR A 8 -22.31 -1.75 11.96
N ASP A 9 -22.38 -0.47 12.33
CA ASP A 9 -22.27 0.69 11.44
C ASP A 9 -20.85 0.73 10.82
N THR A 10 -20.53 -0.25 9.97
CA THR A 10 -19.34 -0.19 9.15
C THR A 10 -19.67 0.67 7.93
N MET A 11 -18.96 1.79 7.81
CA MET A 11 -19.10 2.65 6.64
C MET A 11 -18.47 1.92 5.43
N PRO A 12 -19.14 1.96 4.27
CA PRO A 12 -18.71 1.17 3.12
C PRO A 12 -17.51 1.77 2.41
N ILE A 13 -16.68 0.88 1.86
CA ILE A 13 -15.68 1.28 0.88
C ILE A 13 -16.35 1.51 -0.49
N LYS A 14 -16.10 2.65 -1.11
CA LYS A 14 -16.54 2.95 -2.47
C LYS A 14 -15.50 2.44 -3.46
N ILE A 15 -15.91 1.54 -4.33
CA ILE A 15 -15.08 0.93 -5.37
C ILE A 15 -15.74 1.06 -6.74
N PRO A 16 -15.00 0.89 -7.87
CA PRO A 16 -15.57 0.86 -9.20
C PRO A 16 -16.70 -0.17 -9.31
N ASN A 17 -17.74 0.16 -10.09
CA ASN A 17 -18.82 -0.79 -10.35
C ASN A 17 -18.26 -2.04 -11.04
N ASN A 18 -18.78 -3.21 -10.67
CA ASN A 18 -18.41 -4.50 -11.24
C ASN A 18 -16.95 -4.94 -11.02
N LEU A 19 -16.22 -4.32 -10.10
CA LEU A 19 -14.89 -4.82 -9.74
C LEU A 19 -15.01 -6.25 -9.20
N PRO A 20 -14.23 -7.24 -9.69
CA PRO A 20 -14.32 -8.64 -9.25
C PRO A 20 -14.15 -8.84 -7.75
N ALA A 21 -13.36 -8.01 -7.10
CA ALA A 21 -13.18 -8.01 -5.65
C ALA A 21 -14.49 -7.80 -4.87
N THR A 22 -15.52 -7.17 -5.47
CA THR A 22 -16.82 -6.90 -4.82
C THR A 22 -17.44 -8.17 -4.27
N ASN A 23 -17.54 -9.22 -5.08
CA ASN A 23 -18.18 -10.47 -4.68
C ASN A 23 -17.45 -11.17 -3.53
N VAL A 24 -16.12 -11.07 -3.52
CA VAL A 24 -15.29 -11.66 -2.46
C VAL A 24 -15.50 -10.91 -1.15
N LEU A 25 -15.46 -9.58 -1.19
CA LEU A 25 -15.61 -8.71 -0.02
C LEU A 25 -17.02 -8.83 0.60
N GLU A 26 -18.07 -8.86 -0.23
CA GLU A 26 -19.45 -9.09 0.23
C GLU A 26 -19.61 -10.48 0.86
N GLY A 27 -18.99 -11.52 0.30
CA GLY A 27 -18.96 -12.86 0.87
C GLY A 27 -18.25 -12.94 2.23
N GLU A 28 -17.33 -12.01 2.50
CA GLU A 28 -16.62 -11.86 3.78
C GLU A 28 -17.30 -10.89 4.76
N ASN A 29 -18.54 -10.45 4.47
CA ASN A 29 -19.29 -9.44 5.23
C ASN A 29 -18.59 -8.07 5.32
N ILE A 30 -17.73 -7.74 4.37
CA ILE A 30 -17.14 -6.39 4.23
C ILE A 30 -18.11 -5.58 3.38
N PHE A 31 -18.63 -4.50 3.95
CA PHE A 31 -19.62 -3.69 3.27
C PHE A 31 -19.01 -2.86 2.17
N VAL A 32 -19.44 -3.12 0.94
CA VAL A 32 -19.01 -2.41 -0.27
C VAL A 32 -20.15 -1.54 -0.79
N MET A 33 -19.85 -0.34 -1.23
CA MET A 33 -20.85 0.61 -1.77
C MET A 33 -20.53 0.92 -3.23
N ASN A 34 -21.53 0.84 -4.08
CA ASN A 34 -21.41 1.33 -5.44
C ASN A 34 -21.44 2.88 -5.48
N ALA A 35 -20.94 3.44 -6.58
CA ALA A 35 -20.81 4.89 -6.74
C ALA A 35 -22.13 5.64 -6.56
N ALA A 36 -23.25 5.10 -7.07
CA ALA A 36 -24.58 5.76 -7.02
C ALA A 36 -25.05 5.96 -5.57
N ARG A 37 -24.90 4.94 -4.72
CA ARG A 37 -25.27 5.01 -3.30
C ARG A 37 -24.34 5.93 -2.51
N ALA A 38 -23.05 5.92 -2.82
CA ALA A 38 -22.07 6.78 -2.16
C ALA A 38 -22.35 8.27 -2.40
N TYR A 39 -22.80 8.65 -3.60
CA TYR A 39 -23.15 10.04 -3.92
C TYR A 39 -24.41 10.56 -3.20
N SER A 40 -25.24 9.68 -2.66
CA SER A 40 -26.43 10.08 -1.89
C SER A 40 -26.14 10.43 -0.42
N GLN A 41 -24.90 10.23 0.03
CA GLN A 41 -24.48 10.56 1.40
C GLN A 41 -23.66 11.85 1.42
N ASP A 42 -24.03 12.77 2.29
CA ASP A 42 -23.32 14.06 2.48
C ASP A 42 -22.09 13.88 3.40
N ILE A 43 -21.21 12.96 3.04
CA ILE A 43 -19.99 12.64 3.78
C ILE A 43 -18.81 12.73 2.83
N ARG A 44 -17.76 13.47 3.21
CA ARG A 44 -16.51 13.49 2.47
C ARG A 44 -15.76 12.18 2.71
N PRO A 45 -15.60 11.31 1.71
CA PRO A 45 -14.83 10.08 1.85
C PRO A 45 -13.33 10.38 1.98
N LEU A 46 -12.60 9.48 2.62
CA LEU A 46 -11.15 9.42 2.49
C LEU A 46 -10.79 8.90 1.11
N ARG A 47 -10.01 9.66 0.37
CA ARG A 47 -9.58 9.32 -0.98
C ARG A 47 -8.21 8.66 -0.95
N ILE A 48 -8.15 7.41 -1.34
CA ILE A 48 -6.93 6.60 -1.36
C ILE A 48 -6.57 6.29 -2.81
N LEU A 49 -5.36 6.66 -3.21
CA LEU A 49 -4.77 6.23 -4.47
C LEU A 49 -3.95 4.96 -4.25
N ILE A 50 -4.01 4.02 -5.18
CA ILE A 50 -3.23 2.78 -5.11
C ILE A 50 -2.48 2.59 -6.45
N LEU A 51 -1.16 2.72 -6.42
CA LEU A 51 -0.30 2.28 -7.51
C LEU A 51 -0.03 0.79 -7.34
N ASN A 52 -0.74 -0.01 -8.13
CA ASN A 52 -0.64 -1.47 -8.05
C ASN A 52 0.40 -1.98 -9.07
N LEU A 53 1.60 -2.31 -8.59
CA LEU A 53 2.72 -2.83 -9.39
C LEU A 53 2.76 -4.38 -9.42
N MET A 54 1.84 -5.03 -8.69
CA MET A 54 1.78 -6.50 -8.67
C MET A 54 1.29 -7.06 -10.00
N PRO A 55 1.81 -8.23 -10.43
CA PRO A 55 1.41 -8.84 -11.71
C PRO A 55 -0.03 -9.35 -11.70
N ILE A 56 -0.51 -9.88 -10.59
CA ILE A 56 -1.89 -10.36 -10.40
C ILE A 56 -2.66 -9.28 -9.66
N LYS A 57 -3.38 -8.45 -10.42
CA LYS A 57 -4.01 -7.23 -9.92
C LYS A 57 -5.16 -7.51 -8.96
N ASP A 58 -6.09 -8.37 -9.31
CA ASP A 58 -7.32 -8.70 -8.61
C ASP A 58 -7.08 -9.25 -7.19
N VAL A 59 -6.05 -10.08 -7.01
CA VAL A 59 -5.65 -10.59 -5.69
C VAL A 59 -5.19 -9.45 -4.79
N THR A 60 -4.34 -8.56 -5.30
CA THR A 60 -3.81 -7.43 -4.53
C THR A 60 -4.90 -6.42 -4.20
N GLU A 61 -5.80 -6.15 -5.15
CA GLU A 61 -6.98 -5.30 -4.95
C GLU A 61 -7.82 -5.83 -3.79
N THR A 62 -8.20 -7.12 -3.86
CA THR A 62 -9.01 -7.76 -2.81
C THR A 62 -8.36 -7.64 -1.43
N GLN A 63 -7.04 -7.89 -1.34
CA GLN A 63 -6.31 -7.79 -0.08
C GLN A 63 -6.30 -6.36 0.48
N LEU A 64 -6.00 -5.37 -0.35
CA LEU A 64 -5.95 -3.98 0.09
C LEU A 64 -7.34 -3.42 0.42
N LEU A 65 -8.34 -3.73 -0.40
CA LEU A 65 -9.72 -3.29 -0.17
C LEU A 65 -10.32 -3.91 1.09
N ARG A 66 -9.99 -5.17 1.40
CA ARG A 66 -10.38 -5.82 2.67
C ARG A 66 -9.86 -5.05 3.89
N LEU A 67 -8.62 -4.60 3.84
CA LEU A 67 -8.02 -3.80 4.93
C LEU A 67 -8.61 -2.39 5.00
N LEU A 68 -8.75 -1.73 3.87
CA LEU A 68 -9.32 -0.38 3.79
C LEU A 68 -10.81 -0.34 4.12
N GLY A 69 -11.55 -1.41 3.84
CA GLY A 69 -12.97 -1.54 4.17
C GLY A 69 -13.24 -1.84 5.65
N ASN A 70 -12.22 -2.22 6.42
CA ASN A 70 -12.36 -2.51 7.85
C ASN A 70 -12.20 -1.23 8.72
N THR A 71 -13.00 -0.22 8.41
CA THR A 71 -13.00 1.07 9.11
C THR A 71 -14.42 1.64 9.14
N PRO A 72 -14.78 2.42 10.18
CA PRO A 72 -16.06 3.14 10.20
C PRO A 72 -16.08 4.37 9.27
N LEU A 73 -14.98 4.69 8.59
CA LEU A 73 -14.88 5.82 7.69
C LEU A 73 -15.21 5.40 6.25
N GLN A 74 -15.90 6.27 5.52
CA GLN A 74 -16.10 6.05 4.09
C GLN A 74 -14.76 6.23 3.36
N VAL A 75 -14.37 5.23 2.57
CA VAL A 75 -13.15 5.23 1.77
C VAL A 75 -13.50 5.14 0.29
N GLU A 76 -12.85 5.95 -0.53
CA GLU A 76 -12.88 5.90 -2.00
C GLU A 76 -11.50 5.52 -2.51
N ALA A 77 -11.39 4.39 -3.21
CA ALA A 77 -10.12 3.88 -3.73
C ALA A 77 -10.06 4.08 -5.26
N ASP A 78 -9.03 4.81 -5.71
CA ASP A 78 -8.64 4.92 -7.11
C ASP A 78 -7.41 4.03 -7.36
N PHE A 79 -7.44 3.21 -8.41
CA PHE A 79 -6.31 2.37 -8.81
C PHE A 79 -5.60 2.96 -10.03
N ILE A 80 -4.27 2.93 -10.01
CA ILE A 80 -3.44 3.27 -11.18
C ILE A 80 -2.40 2.18 -11.45
N TYR A 81 -1.99 2.11 -12.70
CA TYR A 81 -0.89 1.26 -13.17
C TYR A 81 0.16 2.12 -13.90
N THR A 82 1.32 1.54 -14.20
CA THR A 82 2.38 2.20 -14.98
C THR A 82 2.11 2.04 -16.47
N GLU A 83 2.03 3.15 -17.23
CA GLU A 83 1.82 3.11 -18.69
C GLU A 83 3.05 2.65 -19.45
N SER A 84 4.24 2.91 -18.92
CA SER A 84 5.52 2.51 -19.50
C SER A 84 5.75 0.99 -19.51
N TYR A 85 4.94 0.22 -18.76
CA TYR A 85 5.01 -1.24 -18.73
C TYR A 85 3.63 -1.85 -18.53
N ILE A 86 3.16 -2.60 -19.53
CA ILE A 86 1.88 -3.33 -19.46
C ILE A 86 2.16 -4.75 -18.94
N PRO A 87 1.62 -5.15 -17.81
CA PRO A 87 1.83 -6.49 -17.25
C PRO A 87 1.18 -7.55 -18.16
N SER A 88 1.90 -8.64 -18.40
CA SER A 88 1.44 -9.75 -19.25
C SER A 88 0.29 -10.58 -18.63
N HIS A 89 0.10 -10.47 -17.33
CA HIS A 89 -0.89 -11.26 -16.55
C HIS A 89 -2.23 -10.55 -16.36
N THR A 90 -2.40 -9.33 -16.87
CA THR A 90 -3.64 -8.57 -16.75
C THR A 90 -4.07 -8.11 -18.15
N SER A 91 -5.33 -8.34 -18.52
CA SER A 91 -5.84 -7.92 -19.81
C SER A 91 -5.91 -6.39 -19.91
N ARG A 92 -5.77 -5.86 -21.13
CA ARG A 92 -5.93 -4.42 -21.36
C ARG A 92 -7.33 -3.94 -21.05
N ASP A 93 -8.34 -4.75 -21.34
CA ASP A 93 -9.75 -4.41 -21.06
C ASP A 93 -9.96 -4.22 -19.56
N TYR A 94 -9.39 -5.12 -18.73
CA TYR A 94 -9.43 -4.98 -17.28
C TYR A 94 -8.77 -3.68 -16.79
N LEU A 95 -7.59 -3.36 -17.32
CA LEU A 95 -6.90 -2.11 -16.96
C LEU A 95 -7.72 -0.88 -17.36
N THR A 96 -8.29 -0.88 -18.56
CA THR A 96 -9.11 0.24 -19.05
C THR A 96 -10.39 0.42 -18.23
N GLU A 97 -10.98 -0.66 -17.76
CA GLU A 97 -12.22 -0.63 -16.99
C GLU A 97 -12.04 -0.19 -15.54
N PHE A 98 -10.96 -0.67 -14.88
CA PHE A 98 -10.80 -0.53 -13.42
C PHE A 98 -9.62 0.34 -12.98
N TYR A 99 -8.69 0.65 -13.87
CA TYR A 99 -7.48 1.42 -13.58
C TYR A 99 -7.44 2.72 -14.35
N GLY A 100 -6.96 3.76 -13.70
CA GLY A 100 -6.56 4.99 -14.36
C GLY A 100 -5.07 5.02 -14.66
N THR A 101 -4.66 6.02 -15.41
CA THR A 101 -3.25 6.37 -15.65
C THR A 101 -2.80 7.47 -14.70
N PHE A 102 -1.49 7.65 -14.55
CA PHE A 102 -0.98 8.77 -13.76
C PHE A 102 -1.42 10.13 -14.33
N ALA A 103 -1.49 10.26 -15.65
CA ALA A 103 -1.93 11.49 -16.32
C ALA A 103 -3.36 11.89 -15.90
N GLU A 104 -4.26 10.93 -15.68
CA GLU A 104 -5.65 11.17 -15.29
C GLU A 104 -5.80 11.57 -13.82
N VAL A 105 -4.85 11.19 -12.95
CA VAL A 105 -4.95 11.46 -11.52
C VAL A 105 -4.03 12.57 -11.03
N ARG A 106 -3.02 12.98 -11.79
CA ARG A 106 -1.98 13.92 -11.37
C ARG A 106 -2.47 15.28 -10.89
N HIS A 107 -3.66 15.70 -11.30
CA HIS A 107 -4.29 16.97 -10.88
C HIS A 107 -5.09 16.83 -9.57
N LYS A 108 -5.33 15.61 -9.09
CA LYS A 108 -6.10 15.33 -7.88
C LYS A 108 -5.21 15.37 -6.64
N LYS A 109 -5.86 15.45 -5.47
CA LYS A 109 -5.22 15.27 -4.15
C LYS A 109 -5.87 14.10 -3.43
N TYR A 110 -5.07 13.38 -2.65
CA TYR A 110 -5.47 12.18 -1.92
C TYR A 110 -5.13 12.28 -0.44
N ASP A 111 -5.94 11.66 0.40
CA ASP A 111 -5.68 11.54 1.84
C ASP A 111 -4.62 10.47 2.12
N GLY A 112 -4.58 9.42 1.30
CA GLY A 112 -3.56 8.38 1.35
C GLY A 112 -3.12 7.92 -0.04
N PHE A 113 -1.90 7.45 -0.13
CA PHE A 113 -1.35 6.83 -1.34
C PHE A 113 -0.62 5.54 -0.96
N ILE A 114 -0.93 4.45 -1.65
CA ILE A 114 -0.29 3.16 -1.46
C ILE A 114 0.50 2.80 -2.71
N ILE A 115 1.78 2.48 -2.55
CA ILE A 115 2.63 1.92 -3.59
C ILE A 115 2.90 0.47 -3.23
N THR A 116 2.43 -0.47 -4.03
CA THR A 116 2.58 -1.90 -3.76
C THR A 116 3.99 -2.40 -4.03
N GLY A 117 4.28 -3.62 -3.64
CA GLY A 117 5.44 -4.36 -4.08
C GLY A 117 5.39 -4.72 -5.56
N ALA A 118 6.51 -5.24 -6.04
CA ALA A 118 6.66 -5.86 -7.36
C ALA A 118 7.70 -6.98 -7.27
N PRO A 119 7.53 -8.11 -7.99
CA PRO A 119 8.45 -9.26 -7.91
C PRO A 119 9.72 -9.04 -8.76
N ILE A 120 10.38 -7.92 -8.60
CA ILE A 120 11.55 -7.45 -9.36
C ILE A 120 12.68 -6.97 -8.45
N GLU A 121 12.70 -7.39 -7.20
CA GLU A 121 13.70 -6.98 -6.22
C GLU A 121 15.13 -7.31 -6.63
N GLN A 122 15.30 -8.23 -7.58
CA GLN A 122 16.61 -8.64 -8.09
C GLN A 122 17.19 -7.67 -9.14
N LEU A 123 16.39 -6.80 -9.73
CA LEU A 123 16.86 -5.82 -10.71
C LEU A 123 17.36 -4.54 -10.00
N PRO A 124 18.47 -3.93 -10.46
CA PRO A 124 18.78 -2.54 -10.10
C PRO A 124 17.58 -1.64 -10.41
N PHE A 125 17.36 -0.61 -9.60
CA PHE A 125 16.18 0.27 -9.77
C PHE A 125 16.15 0.90 -11.16
N GLU A 126 17.28 1.39 -11.65
CA GLU A 126 17.43 2.04 -12.96
C GLU A 126 17.24 1.09 -14.15
N ARG A 127 17.25 -0.21 -13.89
CA ARG A 127 16.98 -1.25 -14.91
C ARG A 127 15.51 -1.66 -14.98
N VAL A 128 14.69 -1.15 -14.09
CA VAL A 128 13.24 -1.40 -14.08
C VAL A 128 12.60 -0.55 -15.19
N ALA A 129 11.86 -1.18 -16.10
CA ALA A 129 11.31 -0.53 -17.28
C ALA A 129 10.42 0.69 -16.99
N TYR A 130 9.78 0.72 -15.82
CA TYR A 130 8.91 1.81 -15.38
C TYR A 130 9.52 2.66 -14.24
N TRP A 131 10.85 2.64 -14.07
CA TRP A 131 11.51 3.34 -12.97
C TRP A 131 11.29 4.86 -13.03
N ASP A 132 11.42 5.46 -14.20
CA ASP A 132 11.26 6.90 -14.38
C ASP A 132 9.84 7.35 -14.04
N GLU A 133 8.84 6.60 -14.51
CA GLU A 133 7.43 6.87 -14.21
C GLU A 133 7.12 6.73 -12.71
N VAL A 134 7.56 5.67 -12.06
CA VAL A 134 7.39 5.49 -10.60
C VAL A 134 8.10 6.59 -9.82
N SER A 135 9.28 7.01 -10.27
CA SER A 135 10.04 8.12 -9.67
C SER A 135 9.27 9.44 -9.77
N GLU A 136 8.67 9.75 -10.93
CA GLU A 136 7.82 10.91 -11.12
C GLU A 136 6.59 10.85 -10.18
N ILE A 137 5.93 9.70 -10.09
CA ILE A 137 4.79 9.49 -9.20
C ILE A 137 5.18 9.66 -7.72
N MET A 138 6.33 9.13 -7.30
CA MET A 138 6.85 9.31 -5.93
C MET A 138 7.15 10.78 -5.64
N GLN A 139 7.73 11.53 -6.58
CA GLN A 139 7.95 12.96 -6.43
C GLN A 139 6.62 13.74 -6.32
N TRP A 140 5.67 13.41 -7.16
CA TRP A 140 4.33 14.01 -7.16
C TRP A 140 3.61 13.75 -5.83
N SER A 141 3.71 12.54 -5.28
CA SER A 141 3.01 12.15 -4.06
C SER A 141 3.35 13.06 -2.87
N ARG A 142 4.57 13.58 -2.79
CA ARG A 142 5.02 14.49 -1.72
C ARG A 142 4.18 15.77 -1.57
N LYS A 143 3.45 16.17 -2.62
CA LYS A 143 2.60 17.38 -2.63
C LYS A 143 1.12 17.07 -2.78
N HIS A 144 0.77 15.88 -3.24
CA HIS A 144 -0.59 15.51 -3.61
C HIS A 144 -1.21 14.42 -2.73
N ALA A 145 -0.40 13.69 -1.96
CA ALA A 145 -0.87 12.76 -0.95
C ALA A 145 -0.56 13.27 0.45
N TYR A 146 -1.54 13.18 1.37
CA TYR A 146 -1.34 13.57 2.77
C TYR A 146 -0.41 12.58 3.47
N SER A 147 -0.58 11.28 3.21
CA SER A 147 0.33 10.22 3.66
C SER A 147 0.62 9.24 2.53
N THR A 148 1.80 8.61 2.55
CA THR A 148 2.17 7.59 1.57
C THR A 148 2.64 6.34 2.29
N PHE A 149 2.12 5.19 1.88
CA PHE A 149 2.48 3.88 2.39
C PHE A 149 3.13 3.05 1.28
N HIS A 150 4.34 2.60 1.53
CA HIS A 150 5.14 1.82 0.57
C HIS A 150 5.24 0.37 1.05
N ILE A 151 5.05 -0.58 0.16
CA ILE A 151 5.05 -2.01 0.51
C ILE A 151 6.16 -2.75 -0.22
N CYS A 152 6.98 -3.53 0.51
CA CYS A 152 7.96 -4.46 -0.03
C CYS A 152 8.96 -3.77 -1.00
N TRP A 153 8.98 -4.15 -2.29
CA TRP A 153 9.81 -3.48 -3.29
C TRP A 153 9.51 -1.99 -3.40
N GLY A 154 8.23 -1.60 -3.30
CA GLY A 154 7.84 -0.19 -3.27
C GLY A 154 8.47 0.58 -2.12
N ALA A 155 8.64 -0.06 -0.93
CA ALA A 155 9.33 0.53 0.20
C ALA A 155 10.83 0.72 -0.09
N GLN A 156 11.50 -0.29 -0.65
CA GLN A 156 12.91 -0.17 -1.06
C GLN A 156 13.09 0.90 -2.15
N ALA A 157 12.15 0.98 -3.11
CA ALA A 157 12.16 2.01 -4.15
C ALA A 157 12.00 3.42 -3.56
N GLY A 158 11.08 3.59 -2.62
CA GLY A 158 10.87 4.86 -1.91
C GLY A 158 12.09 5.28 -1.08
N LEU A 159 12.72 4.37 -0.37
CA LEU A 159 13.95 4.60 0.39
C LEU A 159 15.11 5.00 -0.53
N TYR A 160 15.25 4.32 -1.66
CA TYR A 160 16.26 4.64 -2.64
C TYR A 160 16.02 6.02 -3.28
N TYR A 161 14.82 6.26 -3.79
CA TYR A 161 14.49 7.49 -4.49
C TYR A 161 14.57 8.74 -3.60
N HIS A 162 14.01 8.67 -2.39
CA HIS A 162 13.89 9.83 -1.51
C HIS A 162 15.12 10.09 -0.63
N TYR A 163 15.89 9.04 -0.31
CA TYR A 163 16.96 9.09 0.68
C TYR A 163 18.27 8.47 0.22
N ASN A 164 18.32 7.98 -1.02
CA ASN A 164 19.50 7.30 -1.58
C ASN A 164 19.97 6.09 -0.75
N ILE A 165 19.02 5.40 -0.11
CA ILE A 165 19.31 4.18 0.67
C ILE A 165 19.25 2.98 -0.28
N PRO A 166 20.37 2.26 -0.48
CA PRO A 166 20.42 1.13 -1.38
C PRO A 166 19.71 -0.10 -0.78
N LYS A 167 19.29 -1.01 -1.64
CA LYS A 167 18.97 -2.38 -1.25
C LYS A 167 20.23 -3.25 -1.35
N HIS A 168 20.35 -4.22 -0.46
CA HIS A 168 21.47 -5.15 -0.41
C HIS A 168 21.00 -6.56 -0.71
N TRP A 169 21.80 -7.30 -1.45
CA TRP A 169 21.60 -8.73 -1.64
C TRP A 169 21.85 -9.50 -0.36
N MET A 170 21.02 -10.49 -0.11
CA MET A 170 21.19 -11.42 1.00
C MET A 170 21.88 -12.69 0.48
N GLU A 171 22.72 -13.30 1.31
CA GLU A 171 23.39 -14.56 0.95
C GLU A 171 22.40 -15.69 0.67
N LYS A 172 21.29 -15.69 1.40
CA LYS A 172 20.19 -16.66 1.26
C LYS A 172 18.85 -15.94 1.27
N LYS A 173 17.91 -16.46 0.48
CA LYS A 173 16.52 -16.01 0.54
C LYS A 173 15.98 -16.21 1.96
N ILE A 174 15.43 -15.17 2.54
CA ILE A 174 14.60 -15.29 3.75
C ILE A 174 13.19 -15.67 3.30
N PHE A 175 12.70 -16.80 3.84
CA PHE A 175 11.35 -17.29 3.60
C PHE A 175 10.82 -17.94 4.88
N GLY A 176 9.69 -17.45 5.38
CA GLY A 176 9.07 -17.95 6.61
C GLY A 176 8.33 -16.86 7.37
N VAL A 177 7.95 -17.19 8.60
CA VAL A 177 7.32 -16.26 9.55
C VAL A 177 8.31 -15.99 10.67
N PHE A 178 8.60 -14.72 10.94
CA PHE A 178 9.64 -14.28 11.87
C PHE A 178 9.06 -13.34 12.91
N GLU A 179 9.58 -13.42 14.13
CA GLU A 179 9.23 -12.52 15.20
C GLU A 179 9.87 -11.14 14.97
N HIS A 180 9.07 -10.10 15.22
CA HIS A 180 9.47 -8.70 15.19
C HIS A 180 9.02 -8.02 16.48
N ARG A 181 9.72 -6.97 16.86
CA ARG A 181 9.40 -6.15 18.03
C ARG A 181 9.25 -4.68 17.63
N LEU A 182 8.49 -3.95 18.43
CA LEU A 182 8.40 -2.50 18.32
C LEU A 182 9.70 -1.87 18.85
N CYS A 183 10.22 -0.87 18.10
CA CYS A 183 11.40 -0.09 18.47
C CYS A 183 11.03 1.25 19.11
N VAL A 184 9.77 1.65 19.03
CA VAL A 184 9.26 2.91 19.56
C VAL A 184 7.97 2.67 20.33
N GLN A 185 7.72 3.51 21.35
CA GLN A 185 6.50 3.48 22.14
C GLN A 185 5.61 4.66 21.77
N HIS A 186 4.30 4.49 21.93
CA HIS A 186 3.28 5.54 21.76
C HIS A 186 3.18 6.14 20.33
N GLU A 187 3.70 5.45 19.30
CA GLU A 187 3.51 5.86 17.91
C GLU A 187 2.07 5.53 17.46
N PRO A 188 1.27 6.52 17.00
CA PRO A 188 -0.12 6.29 16.59
C PRO A 188 -0.30 5.22 15.51
N LEU A 189 0.66 5.07 14.60
CA LEU A 189 0.66 4.05 13.54
C LEU A 189 0.70 2.62 14.08
N LEU A 190 1.27 2.44 15.26
CA LEU A 190 1.45 1.12 15.88
C LEU A 190 0.37 0.82 16.92
N ARG A 191 -0.66 1.66 17.00
CA ARG A 191 -1.77 1.44 17.94
C ARG A 191 -2.47 0.11 17.62
N GLY A 192 -2.52 -0.76 18.61
CA GLY A 192 -3.11 -2.10 18.50
C GLY A 192 -2.11 -3.20 18.12
N PHE A 193 -0.84 -2.86 17.88
CA PHE A 193 0.22 -3.86 17.82
C PHE A 193 0.60 -4.33 19.22
N ASP A 194 0.91 -5.61 19.33
CA ASP A 194 1.61 -6.15 20.51
C ASP A 194 3.09 -5.73 20.48
N ASP A 195 3.77 -5.75 21.62
CA ASP A 195 5.20 -5.42 21.71
C ASP A 195 6.07 -6.32 20.80
N THR A 196 5.62 -7.57 20.61
CA THR A 196 6.18 -8.53 19.66
C THR A 196 5.06 -9.11 18.79
N PHE A 197 5.34 -9.30 17.51
CA PHE A 197 4.39 -9.82 16.53
C PHE A 197 5.11 -10.60 15.44
N TYR A 198 4.38 -11.45 14.72
CA TYR A 198 4.94 -12.32 13.70
C TYR A 198 4.65 -11.80 12.30
N VAL A 199 5.68 -11.81 11.44
CA VAL A 199 5.63 -11.28 10.08
C VAL A 199 6.09 -12.31 9.06
N PRO A 200 5.32 -12.55 7.99
CA PRO A 200 5.79 -13.36 6.87
C PRO A 200 6.81 -12.59 6.02
N HIS A 201 7.93 -13.22 5.72
CA HIS A 201 8.95 -12.73 4.81
C HIS A 201 9.13 -13.67 3.61
N SER A 202 9.34 -13.08 2.42
CA SER A 202 9.76 -13.78 1.21
C SER A 202 10.60 -12.80 0.37
N ARG A 203 11.92 -12.73 0.61
CA ARG A 203 12.77 -11.72 -0.02
C ARG A 203 14.20 -12.19 -0.24
N HIS A 204 14.83 -11.68 -1.29
CA HIS A 204 16.25 -11.86 -1.63
C HIS A 204 17.10 -10.63 -1.32
N THR A 205 16.45 -9.51 -0.99
CA THR A 205 17.14 -8.25 -0.71
C THR A 205 16.66 -7.66 0.62
N GLU A 206 17.49 -6.82 1.20
CA GLU A 206 17.20 -6.11 2.45
C GLU A 206 17.61 -4.65 2.38
N THR A 207 17.03 -3.84 3.25
CA THR A 207 17.54 -2.51 3.61
C THR A 207 18.21 -2.62 4.98
N ARG A 208 19.48 -2.22 5.07
CA ARG A 208 20.25 -2.37 6.29
C ARG A 208 19.96 -1.26 7.29
N ARG A 209 19.88 -1.60 8.55
CA ARG A 209 19.72 -0.67 9.66
C ARG A 209 20.73 0.49 9.59
N ALA A 210 22.00 0.19 9.37
CA ALA A 210 23.06 1.19 9.31
C ALA A 210 22.88 2.24 8.20
N ASP A 211 22.21 1.89 7.08
CA ASP A 211 21.92 2.85 6.01
C ASP A 211 20.74 3.74 6.37
N ILE A 212 19.74 3.21 7.07
CA ILE A 212 18.58 3.96 7.56
C ILE A 212 19.00 4.98 8.62
N GLU A 213 19.84 4.58 9.57
CA GLU A 213 20.31 5.43 10.67
C GLU A 213 21.18 6.63 10.23
N ARG A 214 21.71 6.59 9.00
CA ARG A 214 22.39 7.76 8.40
C ARG A 214 21.42 8.88 7.98
N VAL A 215 20.13 8.61 7.94
CA VAL A 215 19.10 9.57 7.53
C VAL A 215 18.28 9.99 8.77
N PRO A 216 18.55 11.17 9.35
CA PRO A 216 17.93 11.59 10.62
C PRO A 216 16.43 11.76 10.57
N GLU A 217 15.84 11.88 9.37
CA GLU A 217 14.39 11.99 9.19
C GLU A 217 13.66 10.64 9.28
N LEU A 218 14.40 9.53 9.21
CA LEU A 218 13.83 8.19 9.26
C LEU A 218 13.87 7.64 10.68
N THR A 219 12.82 6.95 11.04
CA THR A 219 12.68 6.23 12.31
C THR A 219 12.37 4.77 12.03
N ILE A 220 13.13 3.85 12.61
CA ILE A 220 12.81 2.43 12.59
C ILE A 220 11.73 2.20 13.65
N LEU A 221 10.56 1.78 13.21
CA LEU A 221 9.42 1.52 14.08
C LEU A 221 9.36 0.06 14.54
N SER A 222 9.86 -0.86 13.72
CA SER A 222 9.87 -2.28 14.03
C SER A 222 11.02 -3.01 13.34
N GLU A 223 11.62 -3.98 14.06
CA GLU A 223 12.67 -4.86 13.58
C GLU A 223 12.62 -6.24 14.26
N GLY A 224 13.33 -7.19 13.71
CA GLY A 224 13.56 -8.52 14.29
C GLY A 224 14.85 -9.13 13.77
N ASP A 225 15.11 -10.40 14.07
CA ASP A 225 16.30 -11.12 13.59
C ASP A 225 16.34 -11.21 12.05
N ALA A 226 15.15 -11.13 11.41
CA ALA A 226 15.04 -11.05 9.96
C ALA A 226 15.40 -9.66 9.39
N GLY A 227 15.74 -8.67 10.21
CA GLY A 227 16.08 -7.29 9.82
C GLY A 227 14.98 -6.28 10.10
N VAL A 228 15.14 -5.07 9.57
CA VAL A 228 14.18 -3.96 9.72
C VAL A 228 12.90 -4.28 8.95
N TYR A 229 11.74 -3.95 9.56
CA TYR A 229 10.44 -4.23 8.98
C TYR A 229 9.61 -2.98 8.70
N ILE A 230 9.43 -2.09 9.68
CA ILE A 230 8.66 -0.86 9.49
C ILE A 230 9.60 0.34 9.69
N ILE A 231 9.61 1.22 8.71
CA ILE A 231 10.38 2.46 8.70
C ILE A 231 9.42 3.62 8.42
N ALA A 232 9.61 4.75 9.09
CA ALA A 232 8.77 5.92 8.88
C ALA A 232 9.58 7.21 8.77
N ASN A 233 9.15 8.10 7.89
CA ASN A 233 9.37 9.53 8.02
C ASN A 233 8.11 10.17 8.61
N LEU A 234 8.06 10.30 9.92
CA LEU A 234 6.87 10.77 10.64
C LEU A 234 6.49 12.22 10.29
N ARG A 235 7.49 13.07 9.98
CA ARG A 235 7.25 14.46 9.57
C ARG A 235 6.59 14.55 8.20
N ARG A 236 6.95 13.66 7.28
CA ARG A 236 6.42 13.61 5.91
C ARG A 236 5.28 12.62 5.75
N ARG A 237 4.94 11.86 6.80
CA ARG A 237 3.92 10.80 6.77
C ARG A 237 4.16 9.79 5.64
N GLN A 238 5.42 9.37 5.51
CA GLN A 238 5.86 8.32 4.58
C GLN A 238 6.24 7.08 5.40
N PHE A 239 5.71 5.93 5.00
CA PHE A 239 5.81 4.67 5.71
C PHE A 239 6.15 3.53 4.76
#